data_bf70473fff7b8155c14a62be014e2913
#
_entry.id   bf70473fff7b8155c14a62be014e2913
#
_cell.length_a   1.000
_cell.length_b   1.000
_cell.length_c   1.000
_cell.angle_alpha   90.00
_cell.angle_beta   90.00
_cell.angle_gamma   90.00
#
_symmetry.space_group_name_H-M   'P 1'
#
loop_
_entity.id
_entity.type
_entity.pdbx_description
1 polymer ?
#
loop_
_entity_poly.entity_id
_entity_poly.type
_entity_poly.pdbx_seq_one_letter_code
_entity_poly.pdbx_strand_id
1 'polypeptide(L)'
;MSAHQSEFMNWMSPTLRDYWSDFLGKAQNSFLFSNVRDHNQPAVNEEVAPQPAPIVLQPEAQKLYDELSGKIGEVIHTGDWVHVSQERINQFGAVTEDMQWIHTDPERASVESPFKTTIAHGFLTLALLPKLTDSVDADKPLFPTAKLVVNLGLNQVRFPYPVKAGNNVRAVSTLTKVTPIKKGLEIEREIKVEIEGVRRPGAVVVSVIQLHF
;
A
#
# COMPACT_ATOMS: atom_id res chain seq x y z
N MET A 1 5.47 -30.92 -3.48
CA MET A 1 5.32 -29.73 -4.37
C MET A 1 4.87 -30.23 -5.74
N SER A 2 3.78 -29.69 -6.30
CA SER A 2 3.28 -30.13 -7.61
C SER A 2 4.15 -29.55 -8.73
N ALA A 3 4.24 -30.27 -9.88
CA ALA A 3 5.06 -29.86 -11.03
C ALA A 3 4.75 -28.42 -11.53
N HIS A 4 3.53 -27.94 -11.38
CA HIS A 4 3.13 -26.58 -11.73
C HIS A 4 3.75 -25.48 -10.85
N GLN A 5 4.08 -25.74 -9.59
CA GLN A 5 4.74 -24.76 -8.71
C GLN A 5 6.22 -24.56 -9.10
N SER A 6 6.89 -25.57 -9.63
CA SER A 6 8.30 -25.47 -10.03
C SER A 6 8.49 -24.64 -11.31
N GLU A 7 7.55 -24.70 -12.26
CA GLU A 7 7.62 -23.92 -13.51
C GLU A 7 7.37 -22.43 -13.28
N PHE A 8 6.43 -22.08 -12.39
CA PHE A 8 6.14 -20.69 -12.03
C PHE A 8 7.33 -20.01 -11.35
N MET A 9 8.05 -20.73 -10.48
CA MET A 9 9.23 -20.20 -9.78
C MET A 9 10.43 -19.97 -10.71
N ASN A 10 10.55 -20.73 -11.82
CA ASN A 10 11.62 -20.57 -12.78
C ASN A 10 11.51 -19.32 -13.67
N TRP A 11 10.32 -18.79 -13.83
CA TRP A 11 10.05 -17.56 -14.59
C TRP A 11 10.37 -16.28 -13.82
N MET A 12 10.43 -16.32 -12.50
CA MET A 12 10.68 -15.16 -11.65
C MET A 12 12.16 -14.77 -11.59
N SER A 13 12.44 -13.46 -11.50
CA SER A 13 13.78 -12.97 -11.18
C SER A 13 14.23 -13.50 -9.80
N PRO A 14 15.56 -13.65 -9.54
CA PRO A 14 16.06 -14.14 -8.26
C PRO A 14 15.48 -13.39 -7.05
N THR A 15 15.42 -12.06 -7.11
CA THR A 15 14.89 -11.20 -6.05
C THR A 15 13.39 -11.41 -5.80
N LEU A 16 12.61 -11.66 -6.85
CA LEU A 16 11.18 -11.93 -6.73
C LEU A 16 10.92 -13.33 -6.17
N ARG A 17 11.78 -14.28 -6.50
CA ARG A 17 11.75 -15.66 -6.00
C ARG A 17 12.03 -15.70 -4.50
N ASP A 18 13.03 -14.94 -4.04
CA ASP A 18 13.36 -14.84 -2.61
C ASP A 18 12.22 -14.18 -1.82
N TYR A 19 11.59 -13.15 -2.38
CA TYR A 19 10.40 -12.52 -1.79
C TYR A 19 9.23 -13.50 -1.66
N TRP A 20 8.94 -14.27 -2.71
CA TRP A 20 7.87 -15.26 -2.70
C TRP A 20 8.15 -16.45 -1.79
N SER A 21 9.40 -16.92 -1.69
CA SER A 21 9.76 -17.99 -0.75
C SER A 21 9.62 -17.52 0.70
N ASP A 22 9.97 -16.28 1.02
CA ASP A 22 9.79 -15.70 2.36
C ASP A 22 8.29 -15.50 2.68
N PHE A 23 7.50 -15.05 1.71
CA PHE A 23 6.04 -14.93 1.84
C PHE A 23 5.36 -16.29 2.09
N LEU A 24 5.72 -17.31 1.31
CA LEU A 24 5.17 -18.66 1.48
C LEU A 24 5.62 -19.31 2.79
N GLY A 25 6.86 -19.06 3.23
CA GLY A 25 7.35 -19.51 4.54
C GLY A 25 6.58 -18.87 5.71
N LYS A 26 6.25 -17.60 5.62
CA LYS A 26 5.43 -16.89 6.61
C LYS A 26 3.97 -17.33 6.58
N ALA A 27 3.41 -17.63 5.40
CA ALA A 27 2.03 -18.11 5.26
C ALA A 27 1.82 -19.52 5.83
N GLN A 28 2.83 -20.38 5.78
CA GLN A 28 2.78 -21.73 6.38
C GLN A 28 2.84 -21.71 7.90
N ASN A 29 3.43 -20.67 8.51
CA ASN A 29 3.47 -20.48 9.95
C ASN A 29 2.27 -19.72 10.52
N SER A 30 1.31 -19.30 9.70
CA SER A 30 0.10 -18.67 10.19
C SER A 30 -0.95 -19.71 10.60
N PHE A 31 -1.60 -19.49 11.68
CA PHE A 31 -2.50 -20.22 12.57
C PHE A 31 -3.56 -21.18 11.97
N LEU A 32 -3.59 -21.44 10.67
CA LEU A 32 -4.69 -22.20 10.03
C LEU A 32 -4.44 -23.70 9.89
N PHE A 33 -3.26 -24.24 10.25
CA PHE A 33 -2.96 -25.66 10.12
C PHE A 33 -2.53 -26.37 11.42
N SER A 34 -2.82 -25.81 12.59
CA SER A 34 -2.35 -26.34 13.88
C SER A 34 -3.31 -27.31 14.58
N ASN A 35 -4.15 -28.07 13.87
CA ASN A 35 -5.05 -29.02 14.53
C ASN A 35 -5.10 -30.41 13.88
N VAL A 36 -3.93 -31.03 13.63
CA VAL A 36 -3.81 -32.50 13.56
C VAL A 36 -2.50 -32.88 14.26
N ARG A 37 -2.54 -33.04 15.56
CA ARG A 37 -1.46 -33.71 16.29
C ARG A 37 -1.71 -35.20 16.31
N ASP A 38 -0.90 -35.93 15.57
CA ASP A 38 -0.74 -37.36 15.76
C ASP A 38 0.17 -37.61 16.96
N HIS A 39 -0.30 -38.39 17.92
CA HIS A 39 0.23 -38.55 19.28
C HIS A 39 1.33 -39.60 19.37
N ASN A 40 2.18 -39.83 18.36
CA ASN A 40 3.22 -40.85 18.47
C ASN A 40 4.50 -40.50 17.70
N GLN A 41 5.21 -39.44 18.06
CA GLN A 41 6.61 -39.26 17.67
C GLN A 41 7.47 -38.90 18.89
N PRO A 42 8.70 -39.46 19.03
CA PRO A 42 9.62 -39.13 20.09
C PRO A 42 10.11 -37.70 19.91
N ALA A 43 10.28 -36.99 21.04
CA ALA A 43 10.75 -35.60 21.07
C ALA A 43 12.07 -35.43 20.29
N VAL A 44 11.98 -34.88 19.09
CA VAL A 44 13.13 -34.37 18.36
C VAL A 44 13.47 -33.01 19.01
N ASN A 45 14.72 -32.86 19.47
CA ASN A 45 15.24 -31.59 19.94
C ASN A 45 14.94 -30.54 18.87
N GLU A 46 14.05 -29.56 19.17
CA GLU A 46 13.88 -28.38 18.35
C GLU A 46 15.20 -27.61 18.39
N GLU A 47 16.03 -27.79 17.36
CA GLU A 47 17.11 -26.87 17.07
C GLU A 47 16.48 -25.49 16.89
N VAL A 48 16.65 -24.60 17.88
CA VAL A 48 16.21 -23.21 17.82
C VAL A 48 16.89 -22.59 16.62
N ALA A 49 16.12 -22.33 15.54
CA ALA A 49 16.63 -21.68 14.36
C ALA A 49 17.38 -20.40 14.77
N PRO A 50 18.58 -20.14 14.26
CA PRO A 50 19.38 -18.98 14.65
C PRO A 50 18.56 -17.70 14.43
N GLN A 51 18.40 -16.92 15.50
CA GLN A 51 17.72 -15.64 15.39
C GLN A 51 18.49 -14.77 14.38
N PRO A 52 17.77 -14.14 13.42
CA PRO A 52 18.44 -13.28 12.46
C PRO A 52 19.22 -12.18 13.19
N ALA A 53 20.47 -11.96 12.76
CA ALA A 53 21.33 -10.94 13.34
C ALA A 53 20.59 -9.58 13.38
N PRO A 54 20.76 -8.78 14.44
CA PRO A 54 20.11 -7.49 14.55
C PRO A 54 20.50 -6.60 13.36
N ILE A 55 19.50 -5.96 12.74
CA ILE A 55 19.74 -5.04 11.63
C ILE A 55 20.32 -3.76 12.22
N VAL A 56 21.53 -3.40 11.79
CA VAL A 56 22.17 -2.13 12.12
C VAL A 56 21.73 -1.09 11.11
N LEU A 57 21.01 -0.07 11.56
CA LEU A 57 20.56 1.04 10.73
C LEU A 57 21.64 2.11 10.59
N GLN A 58 21.62 2.84 9.47
CA GLN A 58 22.37 4.10 9.33
C GLN A 58 21.84 5.14 10.30
N PRO A 59 22.64 6.15 10.72
CA PRO A 59 22.23 7.13 11.74
C PRO A 59 20.92 7.84 11.44
N GLU A 60 20.69 8.27 10.18
CA GLU A 60 19.47 8.95 9.74
C GLU A 60 18.26 8.01 9.81
N ALA A 61 18.43 6.76 9.40
CA ALA A 61 17.39 5.74 9.48
C ALA A 61 17.05 5.41 10.94
N GLN A 62 18.06 5.31 11.82
CA GLN A 62 17.85 5.05 13.24
C GLN A 62 17.07 6.18 13.90
N LYS A 63 17.46 7.43 13.63
CA LYS A 63 16.76 8.61 14.16
C LYS A 63 15.29 8.62 13.74
N LEU A 64 15.02 8.37 12.48
CA LEU A 64 13.64 8.32 11.97
C LEU A 64 12.86 7.13 12.55
N TYR A 65 13.50 5.98 12.71
CA TYR A 65 12.89 4.81 13.35
C TYR A 65 12.45 5.11 14.79
N ASP A 66 13.34 5.73 15.58
CA ASP A 66 13.05 6.08 16.97
C ASP A 66 11.88 7.08 17.05
N GLU A 67 11.86 8.09 16.15
CA GLU A 67 10.78 9.06 16.06
C GLU A 67 9.44 8.39 15.70
N LEU A 68 9.41 7.58 14.64
CA LEU A 68 8.20 6.97 14.14
C LEU A 68 7.67 5.86 15.06
N SER A 69 8.56 5.13 15.76
CA SER A 69 8.15 4.08 16.70
C SER A 69 7.28 4.64 17.84
N GLY A 70 7.50 5.88 18.23
CA GLY A 70 6.67 6.58 19.23
C GLY A 70 5.32 7.08 18.70
N LYS A 71 5.11 7.04 17.37
CA LYS A 71 3.91 7.59 16.70
C LYS A 71 3.00 6.53 16.10
N ILE A 72 3.20 5.26 16.41
CA ILE A 72 2.34 4.17 15.91
C ILE A 72 0.91 4.39 16.43
N GLY A 73 -0.07 4.37 15.51
CA GLY A 73 -1.47 4.68 15.75
C GLY A 73 -1.83 6.16 15.60
N GLU A 74 -0.86 7.04 15.39
CA GLU A 74 -1.10 8.47 15.20
C GLU A 74 -1.19 8.85 13.71
N VAL A 75 -1.92 9.94 13.45
CA VAL A 75 -1.91 10.58 12.13
C VAL A 75 -0.56 11.29 11.95
N ILE A 76 0.24 10.81 11.01
CA ILE A 76 1.57 11.36 10.71
C ILE A 76 1.55 12.37 9.56
N HIS A 77 0.46 12.41 8.78
CA HIS A 77 0.34 13.31 7.65
C HIS A 77 -1.12 13.56 7.27
N THR A 78 -1.42 14.81 6.90
CA THR A 78 -2.66 15.21 6.23
C THR A 78 -2.28 16.08 5.05
N GLY A 79 -2.55 15.60 3.83
CA GLY A 79 -2.20 16.30 2.59
C GLY A 79 -3.16 17.42 2.25
N ASP A 80 -2.76 18.20 1.27
CA ASP A 80 -3.59 19.26 0.69
C ASP A 80 -4.73 18.67 -0.19
N TRP A 81 -5.76 19.50 -0.39
CA TRP A 81 -6.85 19.16 -1.29
C TRP A 81 -6.40 19.16 -2.76
N VAL A 82 -6.70 18.11 -3.47
CA VAL A 82 -6.39 17.90 -4.89
C VAL A 82 -7.68 17.76 -5.68
N HIS A 83 -7.86 18.59 -6.69
CA HIS A 83 -9.03 18.55 -7.56
C HIS A 83 -9.00 17.37 -8.53
N VAL A 84 -10.08 16.60 -8.59
CA VAL A 84 -10.26 15.46 -9.51
C VAL A 84 -11.19 15.90 -10.64
N SER A 85 -10.62 16.55 -11.65
CA SER A 85 -11.37 17.04 -12.82
C SER A 85 -11.79 15.90 -13.75
N GLN A 86 -12.81 16.14 -14.58
CA GLN A 86 -13.19 15.23 -15.66
C GLN A 86 -12.03 14.99 -16.64
N GLU A 87 -11.25 16.03 -16.92
CA GLU A 87 -10.08 15.90 -17.81
C GLU A 87 -9.06 14.91 -17.26
N ARG A 88 -8.74 14.99 -15.94
CA ARG A 88 -7.83 14.03 -15.28
C ARG A 88 -8.36 12.60 -15.36
N ILE A 89 -9.66 12.41 -15.20
CA ILE A 89 -10.31 11.10 -15.32
C ILE A 89 -10.17 10.58 -16.76
N ASN A 90 -10.41 11.43 -17.76
CA ASN A 90 -10.29 11.05 -19.16
C ASN A 90 -8.84 10.70 -19.55
N GLN A 91 -7.86 11.47 -19.06
CA GLN A 91 -6.43 11.20 -19.28
C GLN A 91 -6.03 9.84 -18.66
N PHE A 92 -6.51 9.55 -17.45
CA PHE A 92 -6.26 8.26 -16.81
C PHE A 92 -6.92 7.12 -17.57
N GLY A 93 -8.18 7.28 -17.99
CA GLY A 93 -8.88 6.30 -18.83
C GLY A 93 -8.14 6.02 -20.14
N ALA A 94 -7.65 7.07 -20.80
CA ALA A 94 -6.91 6.93 -22.05
C ALA A 94 -5.59 6.17 -21.88
N VAL A 95 -4.83 6.43 -20.81
CA VAL A 95 -3.53 5.78 -20.59
C VAL A 95 -3.65 4.34 -20.07
N THR A 96 -4.77 4.01 -19.43
CA THR A 96 -5.05 2.65 -18.91
C THR A 96 -5.99 1.84 -19.78
N GLU A 97 -6.52 2.46 -20.86
CA GLU A 97 -7.52 1.89 -21.76
C GLU A 97 -8.88 1.55 -21.08
N ASP A 98 -9.09 2.00 -19.84
CA ASP A 98 -10.38 1.88 -19.14
C ASP A 98 -11.28 3.07 -19.48
N MET A 99 -11.91 2.97 -20.65
CA MET A 99 -12.79 4.00 -21.22
C MET A 99 -14.28 3.75 -20.92
N GLN A 100 -14.60 3.10 -19.81
CA GLN A 100 -16.01 2.89 -19.44
C GLN A 100 -16.75 4.23 -19.34
N TRP A 101 -17.96 4.26 -19.89
CA TRP A 101 -18.80 5.45 -19.94
C TRP A 101 -19.06 6.11 -18.59
N ILE A 102 -19.12 5.31 -17.53
CA ILE A 102 -19.33 5.82 -16.16
C ILE A 102 -18.19 6.75 -15.68
N HIS A 103 -17.03 6.69 -16.34
CA HIS A 103 -15.87 7.54 -16.11
C HIS A 103 -15.76 8.66 -17.12
N THR A 104 -16.04 8.38 -18.41
CA THR A 104 -15.61 9.21 -19.53
C THR A 104 -16.73 9.91 -20.29
N ASP A 105 -18.00 9.58 -20.02
CA ASP A 105 -19.16 10.16 -20.70
C ASP A 105 -20.08 10.89 -19.70
N PRO A 106 -19.88 12.20 -19.48
CA PRO A 106 -20.70 13.00 -18.56
C PRO A 106 -22.18 13.08 -18.97
N GLU A 107 -22.48 13.13 -20.26
CA GLU A 107 -23.86 13.25 -20.76
C GLU A 107 -24.64 11.97 -20.41
N ARG A 108 -24.09 10.84 -20.77
CA ARG A 108 -24.67 9.54 -20.43
C ARG A 108 -24.74 9.32 -18.93
N ALA A 109 -23.68 9.66 -18.20
CA ALA A 109 -23.64 9.50 -16.75
C ALA A 109 -24.69 10.35 -16.02
N SER A 110 -25.04 11.52 -16.53
CA SER A 110 -26.09 12.36 -15.95
C SER A 110 -27.47 11.69 -15.95
N VAL A 111 -27.72 10.84 -16.93
CA VAL A 111 -29.00 10.15 -17.12
C VAL A 111 -28.98 8.75 -16.51
N GLU A 112 -27.99 7.92 -16.89
CA GLU A 112 -27.97 6.48 -16.60
C GLU A 112 -27.20 6.14 -15.30
N SER A 113 -26.21 6.94 -14.88
CA SER A 113 -25.42 6.64 -13.69
C SER A 113 -26.26 6.79 -12.41
N PRO A 114 -26.15 5.85 -11.46
CA PRO A 114 -26.77 5.99 -10.14
C PRO A 114 -26.20 7.18 -9.36
N PHE A 115 -25.03 7.68 -9.76
CA PHE A 115 -24.35 8.83 -9.14
C PHE A 115 -24.75 10.18 -9.78
N LYS A 116 -25.51 10.16 -10.90
CA LYS A 116 -25.94 11.33 -11.68
C LYS A 116 -24.80 12.20 -12.20
N THR A 117 -23.64 11.65 -12.31
CA THR A 117 -22.43 12.24 -12.88
C THR A 117 -21.40 11.13 -13.13
N THR A 118 -20.32 11.46 -13.80
CA THR A 118 -19.15 10.57 -13.90
C THR A 118 -18.42 10.46 -12.56
N ILE A 119 -17.73 9.35 -12.36
CA ILE A 119 -16.91 9.08 -11.19
C ILE A 119 -15.48 8.77 -11.62
N ALA A 120 -14.52 9.06 -10.76
CA ALA A 120 -13.14 8.66 -10.97
C ALA A 120 -12.99 7.13 -10.91
N HIS A 121 -12.04 6.60 -11.69
CA HIS A 121 -11.59 5.23 -11.53
C HIS A 121 -11.06 5.01 -10.11
N GLY A 122 -11.35 3.89 -9.51
CA GLY A 122 -10.75 3.53 -8.20
C GLY A 122 -9.23 3.52 -8.29
N PHE A 123 -8.67 3.00 -9.38
CA PHE A 123 -7.23 2.99 -9.63
C PHE A 123 -6.63 4.39 -9.84
N LEU A 124 -7.36 5.37 -10.38
CA LEU A 124 -6.91 6.77 -10.38
C LEU A 124 -6.75 7.29 -8.95
N THR A 125 -7.71 7.00 -8.07
CA THR A 125 -7.63 7.39 -6.66
C THR A 125 -6.40 6.79 -5.98
N LEU A 126 -6.04 5.53 -6.29
CA LEU A 126 -4.82 4.90 -5.81
C LEU A 126 -3.55 5.51 -6.44
N ALA A 127 -3.57 5.78 -7.73
CA ALA A 127 -2.45 6.39 -8.44
C ALA A 127 -2.12 7.82 -7.93
N LEU A 128 -3.08 8.49 -7.32
CA LEU A 128 -2.87 9.80 -6.69
C LEU A 128 -2.22 9.72 -5.30
N LEU A 129 -2.13 8.56 -4.66
CA LEU A 129 -1.59 8.43 -3.29
C LEU A 129 -0.20 9.06 -3.11
N PRO A 130 0.78 8.90 -4.02
CA PRO A 130 2.08 9.56 -3.85
C PRO A 130 1.98 11.08 -3.75
N LYS A 131 1.10 11.71 -4.56
CA LYS A 131 0.83 13.17 -4.49
C LYS A 131 0.05 13.53 -3.23
N LEU A 132 -1.00 12.78 -2.90
CA LEU A 132 -1.87 13.07 -1.76
C LEU A 132 -1.16 12.89 -0.41
N THR A 133 -0.09 12.10 -0.36
CA THR A 133 0.69 11.83 0.85
C THR A 133 2.01 12.58 0.91
N ASP A 134 2.30 13.45 -0.08
CA ASP A 134 3.55 14.20 -0.23
C ASP A 134 4.82 13.33 -0.12
N SER A 135 4.67 12.01 -0.35
CA SER A 135 5.78 11.04 -0.22
C SER A 135 6.87 11.25 -1.26
N VAL A 136 6.53 11.91 -2.37
CA VAL A 136 7.43 12.19 -3.51
C VAL A 136 7.41 13.68 -3.88
N ASP A 137 6.96 14.54 -2.99
CA ASP A 137 7.00 15.99 -3.19
C ASP A 137 8.46 16.46 -3.22
N ALA A 138 8.84 17.23 -4.25
CA ALA A 138 10.22 17.66 -4.45
C ALA A 138 10.65 18.76 -3.45
N ASP A 139 9.69 19.58 -3.00
CA ASP A 139 9.97 20.74 -2.16
C ASP A 139 9.79 20.43 -0.67
N LYS A 140 8.79 19.59 -0.35
CA LYS A 140 8.43 19.22 1.02
C LYS A 140 8.09 17.74 1.14
N PRO A 141 9.06 16.83 0.90
CA PRO A 141 8.79 15.41 1.00
C PRO A 141 8.47 15.01 2.44
N LEU A 142 7.51 14.09 2.62
CA LEU A 142 7.13 13.59 3.95
C LEU A 142 8.33 13.01 4.71
N PHE A 143 9.28 12.41 4.01
CA PHE A 143 10.48 11.80 4.57
C PHE A 143 11.76 12.44 3.99
N PRO A 144 12.14 13.65 4.44
CA PRO A 144 13.19 14.44 3.79
C PRO A 144 14.60 13.85 3.89
N THR A 145 14.84 12.94 4.83
CA THR A 145 16.13 12.27 5.00
C THR A 145 16.29 11.02 4.14
N ALA A 146 15.18 10.50 3.59
CA ALA A 146 15.22 9.35 2.69
C ALA A 146 15.67 9.77 1.30
N LYS A 147 16.68 9.08 0.75
CA LYS A 147 17.15 9.28 -0.63
C LYS A 147 16.20 8.70 -1.67
N LEU A 148 15.44 7.69 -1.28
CA LEU A 148 14.51 6.99 -2.17
C LEU A 148 13.32 6.47 -1.37
N VAL A 149 12.12 6.68 -1.91
CA VAL A 149 10.87 6.12 -1.41
C VAL A 149 10.35 5.12 -2.46
N VAL A 150 10.23 3.85 -2.10
CA VAL A 150 9.74 2.79 -2.98
C VAL A 150 8.38 2.32 -2.52
N ASN A 151 7.40 2.34 -3.41
CA ASN A 151 6.09 1.74 -3.13
C ASN A 151 6.21 0.20 -3.32
N LEU A 152 6.00 -0.55 -2.24
CA LEU A 152 6.02 -2.02 -2.30
C LEU A 152 4.67 -2.60 -2.64
N GLY A 153 3.59 -1.94 -2.22
CA GLY A 153 2.27 -2.46 -2.47
C GLY A 153 1.20 -1.95 -1.51
N LEU A 154 0.04 -2.55 -1.65
CA LEU A 154 -1.15 -2.24 -0.88
C LEU A 154 -1.70 -3.54 -0.28
N ASN A 155 -1.61 -3.69 1.05
CA ASN A 155 -2.09 -4.90 1.75
C ASN A 155 -3.62 -4.98 1.79
N GLN A 156 -4.29 -3.83 1.78
CA GLN A 156 -5.75 -3.73 1.76
C GLN A 156 -6.18 -2.51 0.97
N VAL A 157 -7.24 -2.65 0.18
CA VAL A 157 -7.89 -1.55 -0.54
C VAL A 157 -9.39 -1.70 -0.45
N ARG A 158 -10.09 -0.59 -0.15
CA ARG A 158 -11.55 -0.47 -0.22
C ARG A 158 -11.92 0.89 -0.79
N PHE A 159 -13.01 0.94 -1.54
CA PHE A 159 -13.61 2.15 -2.10
C PHE A 159 -15.01 2.36 -1.50
N PRO A 160 -15.14 2.91 -0.29
CA PRO A 160 -16.43 3.02 0.41
C PRO A 160 -17.41 4.00 -0.25
N TYR A 161 -16.90 4.98 -1.00
CA TYR A 161 -17.72 5.99 -1.68
C TYR A 161 -17.07 6.43 -2.99
N PRO A 162 -17.85 6.66 -4.08
CA PRO A 162 -17.29 7.09 -5.35
C PRO A 162 -16.77 8.53 -5.27
N VAL A 163 -15.59 8.76 -5.80
CA VAL A 163 -15.06 10.10 -6.06
C VAL A 163 -15.70 10.61 -7.35
N LYS A 164 -16.56 11.61 -7.28
CA LYS A 164 -17.22 12.20 -8.45
C LYS A 164 -16.28 13.15 -9.18
N ALA A 165 -16.45 13.28 -10.49
CA ALA A 165 -15.79 14.34 -11.24
C ALA A 165 -16.09 15.70 -10.60
N GLY A 166 -15.07 16.54 -10.43
CA GLY A 166 -15.18 17.83 -9.76
C GLY A 166 -14.98 17.79 -8.24
N ASN A 167 -14.87 16.61 -7.60
CA ASN A 167 -14.55 16.55 -6.18
C ASN A 167 -13.10 16.95 -5.89
N ASN A 168 -12.86 17.51 -4.71
CA ASN A 168 -11.55 17.63 -4.12
C ASN A 168 -11.32 16.45 -3.16
N VAL A 169 -10.10 15.89 -3.17
CA VAL A 169 -9.70 14.78 -2.31
C VAL A 169 -8.39 15.11 -1.61
N ARG A 170 -8.19 14.54 -0.42
CA ARG A 170 -6.90 14.57 0.29
C ARG A 170 -6.64 13.26 1.01
N ALA A 171 -5.39 12.97 1.34
CA ALA A 171 -5.04 11.82 2.17
C ALA A 171 -4.84 12.21 3.63
N VAL A 172 -5.33 11.35 4.52
CA VAL A 172 -4.97 11.33 5.94
C VAL A 172 -4.26 10.02 6.20
N SER A 173 -2.99 10.07 6.63
CA SER A 173 -2.12 8.91 6.81
C SER A 173 -1.90 8.64 8.29
N THR A 174 -2.32 7.47 8.76
CA THR A 174 -2.07 6.97 10.11
C THR A 174 -0.96 5.94 10.06
N LEU A 175 0.09 6.09 10.85
CA LEU A 175 1.19 5.13 10.95
C LEU A 175 0.70 3.86 11.64
N THR A 176 0.84 2.70 11.00
CA THR A 176 0.45 1.41 11.61
C THR A 176 1.64 0.57 12.00
N LYS A 177 2.76 0.69 11.26
CA LYS A 177 3.98 -0.07 11.55
C LYS A 177 5.21 0.60 10.98
N VAL A 178 6.33 0.48 11.69
CA VAL A 178 7.67 0.77 11.18
C VAL A 178 8.59 -0.41 11.48
N THR A 179 9.33 -0.86 10.47
CA THR A 179 10.18 -2.04 10.57
C THR A 179 11.56 -1.74 10.02
N PRO A 180 12.64 -1.96 10.80
CA PRO A 180 13.99 -1.92 10.27
C PRO A 180 14.19 -2.96 9.18
N ILE A 181 14.85 -2.55 8.08
CA ILE A 181 15.27 -3.44 7.00
C ILE A 181 16.75 -3.19 6.68
N LYS A 182 17.39 -4.13 5.99
CA LYS A 182 18.84 -4.08 5.71
C LYS A 182 19.32 -2.77 5.09
N LYS A 183 18.48 -2.06 4.34
CA LYS A 183 18.83 -0.81 3.62
C LYS A 183 18.02 0.40 4.05
N GLY A 184 17.31 0.34 5.18
CA GLY A 184 16.48 1.44 5.64
C GLY A 184 15.28 1.03 6.48
N LEU A 185 14.11 1.58 6.20
CA LEU A 185 12.88 1.33 6.94
C LEU A 185 11.75 0.91 6.00
N GLU A 186 10.94 -0.04 6.45
CA GLU A 186 9.65 -0.34 5.86
C GLU A 186 8.56 0.32 6.72
N ILE A 187 7.70 1.09 6.05
CA ILE A 187 6.62 1.86 6.69
C ILE A 187 5.28 1.32 6.19
N GLU A 188 4.41 0.92 7.12
CA GLU A 188 3.02 0.60 6.83
C GLU A 188 2.11 1.71 7.37
N ARG A 189 1.16 2.16 6.54
CA ARG A 189 0.24 3.26 6.86
C ARG A 189 -1.18 2.90 6.43
N GLU A 190 -2.18 3.16 7.28
CA GLU A 190 -3.55 3.30 6.83
C GLU A 190 -3.74 4.69 6.24
N ILE A 191 -4.16 4.76 4.99
CA ILE A 191 -4.44 6.02 4.29
C ILE A 191 -5.93 6.09 4.00
N LYS A 192 -6.60 7.14 4.53
CA LYS A 192 -7.96 7.50 4.17
C LYS A 192 -7.92 8.61 3.14
N VAL A 193 -8.48 8.38 1.96
CA VAL A 193 -8.68 9.42 0.96
C VAL A 193 -10.04 10.08 1.23
N GLU A 194 -9.99 11.22 1.88
CA GLU A 194 -11.18 12.03 2.18
C GLU A 194 -11.69 12.75 0.93
N ILE A 195 -13.00 12.96 0.85
CA ILE A 195 -13.66 13.78 -0.17
C ILE A 195 -14.23 15.01 0.52
N GLU A 196 -13.91 16.20 0.01
CA GLU A 196 -14.37 17.46 0.59
C GLU A 196 -15.91 17.51 0.70
N GLY A 197 -16.41 17.84 1.90
CA GLY A 197 -17.84 17.90 2.18
C GLY A 197 -18.55 16.53 2.27
N VAL A 198 -17.84 15.40 2.16
CA VAL A 198 -18.42 14.05 2.21
C VAL A 198 -17.88 13.28 3.40
N ARG A 199 -18.76 12.70 4.22
CA ARG A 199 -18.38 11.95 5.43
C ARG A 199 -17.65 10.63 5.13
N ARG A 200 -17.99 9.97 3.99
CA ARG A 200 -17.40 8.68 3.62
C ARG A 200 -16.14 8.92 2.80
N PRO A 201 -15.03 8.22 3.10
CA PRO A 201 -13.83 8.33 2.30
C PRO A 201 -14.01 7.70 0.91
N GLY A 202 -13.31 8.23 -0.09
CA GLY A 202 -13.25 7.68 -1.44
C GLY A 202 -12.44 6.39 -1.52
N ALA A 203 -11.40 6.30 -0.66
CA ALA A 203 -10.61 5.07 -0.51
C ALA A 203 -10.12 4.92 0.93
N VAL A 204 -9.94 3.66 1.36
CA VAL A 204 -9.19 3.28 2.56
C VAL A 204 -8.16 2.24 2.13
N VAL A 205 -6.89 2.51 2.41
CA VAL A 205 -5.77 1.75 1.87
C VAL A 205 -4.76 1.47 2.97
N VAL A 206 -4.26 0.24 3.07
CA VAL A 206 -3.07 -0.07 3.85
C VAL A 206 -1.88 -0.11 2.90
N SER A 207 -1.07 0.95 2.91
CA SER A 207 0.07 1.15 2.02
C SER A 207 1.36 0.71 2.69
N VAL A 208 2.22 0.02 1.95
CA VAL A 208 3.57 -0.38 2.37
C VAL A 208 4.59 0.28 1.47
N ILE A 209 5.49 1.05 2.06
CA ILE A 209 6.60 1.71 1.36
C ILE A 209 7.93 1.37 2.02
N GLN A 210 9.03 1.45 1.26
CA GLN A 210 10.39 1.40 1.80
C GLN A 210 11.08 2.74 1.64
N LEU A 211 11.76 3.13 2.70
CA LEU A 211 12.65 4.29 2.75
C LEU A 211 14.09 3.82 2.73
N HIS A 212 14.87 4.30 1.76
CA HIS A 212 16.30 4.02 1.65
C HIS A 212 17.10 5.28 2.02
N PHE A 213 18.23 5.10 2.74
CA PHE A 213 19.09 6.17 3.27
C PHE A 213 20.51 6.09 2.73
#